data_48c120418100440c69e53adb08f9b9f4
#
_entry.id   48c120418100440c69e53adb08f9b9f4
#
_cell.length_a   1.000
_cell.length_b   1.000
_cell.length_c   1.000
_cell.angle_alpha   90.00
_cell.angle_beta   90.00
_cell.angle_gamma   90.00
#
_symmetry.space_group_name_H-M   'P 1'
#
loop_
_entity.id
_entity.type
_entity.pdbx_description
1 polymer ?
#
loop_
_entity_poly.entity_id
_entity_poly.type
_entity_poly.pdbx_seq_one_letter_code
_entity_poly.pdbx_strand_id
1 'polypeptide(L)'
;ISLGLVGSEMCIRDSLKYIVLCEDLSISGINTAGIPDNVMKTLIVDIKFNNKYFERVLHHEVFHIINDSFKEIFNEKTWSSFNSDSFNYAKCSTCTKKIGLDTYSKTNGFITEYSKSTASEDMAEVFSHLMHGNLPKQIDPILQKKIDFIKSGLLKIDQNFDL
;
A
#
# COMPACT_ATOMS: atom_id res chain seq x y z
N ILE A 1 15.05 6.94 -10.37
CA ILE A 1 13.80 7.05 -9.59
C ILE A 1 14.24 7.40 -8.18
N SER A 2 14.08 8.67 -7.79
CA SER A 2 14.20 9.06 -6.38
C SER A 2 12.98 8.50 -5.67
N LEU A 3 13.13 7.35 -5.06
CA LEU A 3 12.19 6.91 -4.03
C LEU A 3 12.33 7.95 -2.92
N GLY A 4 11.29 8.70 -2.58
CA GLY A 4 11.28 9.71 -1.51
C GLY A 4 11.55 9.15 -0.10
N LEU A 5 12.42 8.15 -0.01
CA LEU A 5 12.91 7.48 1.19
C LEU A 5 14.22 8.09 1.71
N VAL A 6 14.56 9.31 1.25
CA VAL A 6 15.75 10.03 1.69
C VAL A 6 15.46 10.69 3.03
N GLY A 7 15.69 9.98 4.11
CA GLY A 7 15.57 10.51 5.48
C GLY A 7 15.45 9.46 6.57
N SER A 8 14.79 8.34 6.30
CA SER A 8 14.63 7.24 7.28
C SER A 8 15.68 6.15 7.06
N GLU A 9 16.94 6.53 7.07
CA GLU A 9 18.01 5.70 6.52
C GLU A 9 18.25 4.35 7.20
N MET A 10 17.81 4.12 8.42
CA MET A 10 18.13 2.87 9.12
C MET A 10 16.99 1.86 9.16
N CYS A 11 15.77 2.24 9.54
CA CYS A 11 14.71 1.26 9.80
C CYS A 11 14.02 0.70 8.53
N ILE A 12 13.78 1.52 7.52
CA ILE A 12 13.12 1.08 6.27
C ILE A 12 14.13 0.39 5.34
N ARG A 13 15.37 0.89 5.26
CA ARG A 13 16.47 0.22 4.52
C ARG A 13 16.75 -1.17 5.04
N ASP A 14 16.66 -1.40 6.35
CA ASP A 14 16.81 -2.73 6.93
C ASP A 14 15.65 -3.67 6.59
N SER A 15 14.51 -3.12 6.20
CA SER A 15 13.32 -3.89 5.80
C SER A 15 13.30 -4.25 4.31
N LEU A 16 13.99 -3.51 3.43
CA LEU A 16 14.09 -3.79 1.99
C LEU A 16 15.56 -3.83 1.56
N LYS A 17 16.05 -5.00 1.15
CA LYS A 17 17.45 -5.19 0.70
C LYS A 17 17.61 -5.21 -0.81
N TYR A 18 16.65 -5.79 -1.52
CA TYR A 18 16.74 -6.00 -2.96
C TYR A 18 15.43 -5.60 -3.65
N ILE A 19 15.58 -5.03 -4.84
CA ILE A 19 14.48 -4.87 -5.80
C ILE A 19 14.89 -5.66 -7.04
N VAL A 20 14.07 -6.66 -7.39
CA VAL A 20 14.24 -7.48 -8.58
C VAL A 20 13.25 -7.03 -9.64
N LEU A 21 13.75 -6.61 -10.77
CA LEU A 21 12.94 -6.23 -11.93
C LEU A 21 12.79 -7.44 -12.86
N CYS A 22 11.58 -7.78 -13.22
CA CYS A 22 11.28 -8.89 -14.13
C CYS A 22 10.20 -8.50 -15.14
N GLU A 23 9.89 -9.39 -16.05
CA GLU A 23 8.81 -9.26 -17.02
C GLU A 23 7.87 -10.47 -16.89
N ASP A 24 6.59 -10.24 -17.14
CA ASP A 24 5.54 -11.27 -17.13
C ASP A 24 5.43 -12.02 -15.78
N LEU A 25 5.45 -11.26 -14.68
CA LEU A 25 5.38 -11.79 -13.32
C LEU A 25 4.01 -12.44 -13.06
N SER A 26 4.03 -13.66 -12.56
CA SER A 26 2.79 -14.36 -12.19
C SER A 26 2.95 -15.23 -10.96
N ILE A 27 1.88 -15.37 -10.17
CA ILE A 27 1.77 -16.32 -9.05
C ILE A 27 0.61 -17.28 -9.38
N SER A 28 0.90 -18.57 -9.41
CA SER A 28 -0.12 -19.60 -9.69
C SER A 28 -0.94 -19.33 -10.97
N GLY A 29 -0.29 -18.75 -11.98
CA GLY A 29 -0.94 -18.41 -13.25
C GLY A 29 -1.75 -17.10 -13.25
N ILE A 30 -1.71 -16.33 -12.18
CA ILE A 30 -2.34 -15.00 -12.09
C ILE A 30 -1.26 -13.94 -12.24
N ASN A 31 -1.39 -13.10 -13.27
CA ASN A 31 -0.47 -11.99 -13.47
C ASN A 31 -0.56 -11.01 -12.28
N THR A 32 0.59 -10.61 -11.77
CA THR A 32 0.70 -9.66 -10.66
C THR A 32 1.72 -8.57 -10.97
N ALA A 33 1.52 -7.39 -10.41
CA ALA A 33 2.39 -6.24 -10.60
C ALA A 33 3.65 -6.31 -9.73
N GLY A 34 3.55 -6.89 -8.55
CA GLY A 34 4.65 -7.04 -7.60
C GLY A 34 4.43 -8.20 -6.64
N ILE A 35 5.52 -8.63 -6.02
CA ILE A 35 5.53 -9.66 -4.97
C ILE A 35 6.50 -9.20 -3.89
N PRO A 36 6.03 -8.88 -2.67
CA PRO A 36 6.89 -8.61 -1.54
C PRO A 36 7.33 -9.94 -0.91
N ASP A 37 8.64 -10.18 -0.84
CA ASP A 37 9.23 -11.28 -0.07
C ASP A 37 9.81 -10.74 1.23
N ASN A 38 9.02 -10.86 2.29
CA ASN A 38 9.37 -10.34 3.61
C ASN A 38 10.52 -11.12 4.26
N VAL A 39 10.69 -12.40 3.90
CA VAL A 39 11.78 -13.24 4.44
C VAL A 39 13.12 -12.84 3.84
N MET A 40 13.16 -12.70 2.51
CA MET A 40 14.37 -12.28 1.79
C MET A 40 14.53 -10.76 1.77
N LYS A 41 13.58 -10.01 2.30
CA LYS A 41 13.54 -8.54 2.25
C LYS A 41 13.70 -8.04 0.81
N THR A 42 12.99 -8.68 -0.10
CA THR A 42 13.10 -8.47 -1.55
C THR A 42 11.74 -8.07 -2.11
N LEU A 43 11.74 -7.07 -2.96
CA LEU A 43 10.59 -6.70 -3.76
C LEU A 43 10.83 -7.14 -5.20
N ILE A 44 9.95 -7.98 -5.74
CA ILE A 44 9.96 -8.39 -7.14
C ILE A 44 8.89 -7.57 -7.87
N VAL A 45 9.24 -6.88 -8.94
CA VAL A 45 8.31 -5.97 -9.66
C VAL A 45 8.31 -6.28 -11.15
N ASP A 46 7.12 -6.36 -11.73
CA ASP A 46 6.93 -6.51 -13.17
C ASP A 46 7.03 -5.15 -13.88
N ILE A 47 8.10 -4.97 -14.67
CA ILE A 47 8.32 -3.73 -15.43
C ILE A 47 7.42 -3.57 -16.66
N LYS A 48 6.75 -4.64 -17.09
CA LYS A 48 5.72 -4.61 -18.16
C LYS A 48 4.31 -4.39 -17.63
N PHE A 49 4.10 -4.52 -16.33
CA PHE A 49 2.83 -4.17 -15.74
C PHE A 49 2.53 -2.69 -16.03
N ASN A 50 1.30 -2.38 -16.30
CA ASN A 50 0.82 -1.09 -16.82
C ASN A 50 1.61 0.13 -16.29
N ASN A 51 2.39 0.78 -17.16
CA ASN A 51 3.27 1.92 -16.84
C ASN A 51 2.56 3.07 -16.09
N LYS A 52 1.24 3.25 -16.31
CA LYS A 52 0.43 4.26 -15.62
C LYS A 52 0.44 4.08 -14.09
N TYR A 53 0.58 2.84 -13.62
CA TYR A 53 0.48 2.52 -12.20
C TYR A 53 1.82 2.09 -11.58
N PHE A 54 2.89 1.97 -12.37
CA PHE A 54 4.14 1.35 -11.94
C PHE A 54 4.72 1.96 -10.65
N GLU A 55 4.85 3.29 -10.59
CA GLU A 55 5.38 3.97 -9.41
C GLU A 55 4.49 3.76 -8.18
N ARG A 56 3.18 3.84 -8.36
CA ARG A 56 2.22 3.59 -7.28
C ARG A 56 2.26 2.14 -6.80
N VAL A 57 2.38 1.17 -7.72
CA VAL A 57 2.55 -0.25 -7.39
C VAL A 57 3.84 -0.46 -6.58
N LEU A 58 4.93 0.17 -6.98
CA LEU A 58 6.18 0.09 -6.24
C LEU A 58 6.01 0.54 -4.78
N HIS A 59 5.37 1.67 -4.55
CA HIS A 59 5.07 2.14 -3.20
C HIS A 59 4.12 1.20 -2.45
N HIS A 60 3.11 0.67 -3.12
CA HIS A 60 2.17 -0.30 -2.58
C HIS A 60 2.88 -1.53 -2.01
N GLU A 61 3.73 -2.15 -2.79
CA GLU A 61 4.48 -3.35 -2.39
C GLU A 61 5.53 -3.05 -1.30
N VAL A 62 6.17 -1.88 -1.36
CA VAL A 62 7.07 -1.41 -0.29
C VAL A 62 6.32 -1.31 1.04
N PHE A 63 5.06 -0.85 1.02
CA PHE A 63 4.28 -0.78 2.24
C PHE A 63 4.02 -2.14 2.87
N HIS A 64 3.80 -3.19 2.09
CA HIS A 64 3.64 -4.55 2.64
C HIS A 64 4.87 -4.98 3.44
N ILE A 65 6.08 -4.65 2.97
CA ILE A 65 7.33 -4.93 3.68
C ILE A 65 7.43 -4.11 4.98
N ILE A 66 7.06 -2.82 4.92
CA ILE A 66 7.00 -1.94 6.10
C ILE A 66 5.98 -2.50 7.10
N ASN A 67 4.76 -2.79 6.64
CA ASN A 67 3.69 -3.30 7.50
C ASN A 67 4.07 -4.62 8.18
N ASP A 68 4.71 -5.54 7.45
CA ASP A 68 5.17 -6.80 8.03
C ASP A 68 6.22 -6.59 9.14
N SER A 69 7.10 -5.60 8.95
CA SER A 69 8.14 -5.24 9.93
C SER A 69 7.60 -4.49 11.15
N PHE A 70 6.47 -3.78 11.01
CA PHE A 70 5.90 -2.89 12.02
C PHE A 70 4.40 -3.13 12.29
N LYS A 71 4.00 -4.41 12.37
CA LYS A 71 2.59 -4.85 12.58
C LYS A 71 1.91 -4.24 13.81
N GLU A 72 2.68 -3.94 14.84
CA GLU A 72 2.19 -3.30 16.05
C GLU A 72 1.73 -1.85 15.80
N ILE A 73 2.42 -1.16 14.87
CA ILE A 73 2.10 0.21 14.48
C ILE A 73 0.94 0.21 13.50
N PHE A 74 1.01 -0.62 12.44
CA PHE A 74 0.00 -0.72 11.38
C PHE A 74 -0.97 -1.87 11.63
N ASN A 75 -1.71 -1.78 12.74
CA ASN A 75 -2.60 -2.83 13.18
C ASN A 75 -3.88 -2.90 12.36
N GLU A 76 -4.12 -4.02 11.68
CA GLU A 76 -5.27 -4.24 10.80
C GLU A 76 -6.63 -4.15 11.51
N LYS A 77 -6.71 -4.55 12.79
CA LYS A 77 -7.95 -4.46 13.57
C LYS A 77 -8.31 -2.99 13.84
N THR A 78 -7.31 -2.17 14.22
CA THR A 78 -7.49 -0.73 14.39
C THR A 78 -7.89 -0.08 13.08
N TRP A 79 -7.21 -0.42 11.99
CA TRP A 79 -7.54 0.07 10.65
C TRP A 79 -8.99 -0.25 10.24
N SER A 80 -9.39 -1.51 10.41
CA SER A 80 -10.73 -1.97 10.06
C SER A 80 -11.83 -1.24 10.84
N SER A 81 -11.54 -0.82 12.08
CA SER A 81 -12.51 -0.10 12.92
C SER A 81 -12.83 1.33 12.45
N PHE A 82 -12.07 1.88 11.49
CA PHE A 82 -12.41 3.16 10.88
C PHE A 82 -13.56 3.06 9.88
N ASN A 83 -13.79 1.89 9.32
CA ASN A 83 -14.87 1.66 8.37
C ASN A 83 -16.25 1.67 9.06
N SER A 84 -17.31 1.81 8.28
CA SER A 84 -18.67 1.67 8.80
C SER A 84 -18.95 0.24 9.28
N ASP A 85 -19.80 0.08 10.28
CA ASP A 85 -20.18 -1.23 10.86
C ASP A 85 -20.76 -2.21 9.82
N SER A 86 -21.33 -1.69 8.74
CA SER A 86 -21.88 -2.50 7.64
C SER A 86 -20.85 -2.98 6.63
N PHE A 87 -19.60 -2.50 6.70
CA PHE A 87 -18.55 -2.87 5.76
C PHE A 87 -17.72 -4.05 6.28
N ASN A 88 -17.44 -5.00 5.40
CA ASN A 88 -16.52 -6.10 5.67
C ASN A 88 -15.57 -6.25 4.47
N TYR A 89 -14.28 -6.38 4.75
CA TYR A 89 -13.30 -6.74 3.73
C TYR A 89 -13.59 -8.11 3.12
N ALA A 90 -13.11 -8.35 1.90
CA ALA A 90 -13.13 -9.67 1.32
C ALA A 90 -12.18 -10.63 2.09
N LYS A 91 -12.28 -11.93 1.81
CA LYS A 91 -11.45 -12.94 2.50
C LYS A 91 -10.00 -12.98 2.04
N CYS A 92 -9.71 -12.43 0.86
CA CYS A 92 -8.36 -12.38 0.28
C CYS A 92 -8.28 -11.27 -0.78
N SER A 93 -7.05 -10.85 -1.13
CA SER A 93 -6.79 -9.80 -2.12
C SER A 93 -7.32 -10.13 -3.52
N THR A 94 -7.35 -11.40 -3.89
CA THR A 94 -7.85 -11.89 -5.19
C THR A 94 -9.32 -12.34 -5.15
N CYS A 95 -9.98 -12.23 -4.00
CA CYS A 95 -11.38 -12.67 -3.82
C CYS A 95 -12.41 -11.62 -4.25
N THR A 96 -12.00 -10.44 -4.67
CA THR A 96 -12.90 -9.38 -5.15
C THR A 96 -13.28 -9.61 -6.61
N LYS A 97 -14.54 -9.27 -6.95
CA LYS A 97 -15.04 -9.44 -8.34
C LYS A 97 -14.41 -8.47 -9.34
N LYS A 98 -13.78 -7.39 -8.88
CA LYS A 98 -13.14 -6.37 -9.69
C LYS A 98 -11.83 -5.94 -9.02
N ILE A 99 -10.75 -6.07 -9.76
CA ILE A 99 -9.48 -5.40 -9.42
C ILE A 99 -9.54 -4.05 -10.13
N GLY A 100 -10.04 -3.02 -9.43
CA GLY A 100 -10.10 -1.65 -9.95
C GLY A 100 -9.00 -0.82 -9.30
N LEU A 101 -8.01 -0.41 -10.09
CA LEU A 101 -6.88 0.41 -9.63
C LEU A 101 -7.08 1.90 -9.87
N ASP A 102 -8.15 2.29 -10.54
CA ASP A 102 -8.48 3.69 -10.75
C ASP A 102 -9.00 4.33 -9.46
N THR A 103 -8.52 5.55 -9.21
CA THR A 103 -8.93 6.36 -8.07
C THR A 103 -10.38 6.78 -8.19
N TYR A 104 -11.14 6.66 -7.12
CA TYR A 104 -12.50 7.17 -7.08
C TYR A 104 -12.54 8.69 -7.18
N SER A 105 -13.49 9.22 -7.94
CA SER A 105 -13.75 10.66 -7.99
C SER A 105 -14.33 11.20 -6.68
N LYS A 106 -15.11 10.37 -5.98
CA LYS A 106 -15.68 10.63 -4.66
C LYS A 106 -15.41 9.42 -3.77
N THR A 107 -14.70 9.64 -2.67
CA THR A 107 -14.35 8.59 -1.73
C THR A 107 -15.49 8.29 -0.75
N ASN A 108 -15.48 7.09 -0.23
CA ASN A 108 -16.34 6.63 0.86
C ASN A 108 -15.52 5.68 1.75
N GLY A 109 -14.46 6.20 2.34
CA GLY A 109 -13.49 5.46 3.14
C GLY A 109 -12.42 4.71 2.33
N PHE A 110 -12.51 4.69 1.00
CA PHE A 110 -11.62 3.93 0.11
C PHE A 110 -11.15 4.77 -1.06
N ILE A 111 -9.90 4.56 -1.51
CA ILE A 111 -9.31 5.29 -2.65
C ILE A 111 -9.66 4.61 -3.97
N THR A 112 -9.60 3.28 -4.00
CA THR A 112 -9.84 2.44 -5.18
C THR A 112 -10.82 1.32 -4.86
N GLU A 113 -11.30 0.60 -5.86
CA GLU A 113 -12.07 -0.64 -5.62
C GLU A 113 -11.19 -1.70 -4.97
N TYR A 114 -9.90 -1.77 -5.34
CA TYR A 114 -8.95 -2.71 -4.77
C TYR A 114 -8.75 -2.52 -3.26
N SER A 115 -8.83 -1.28 -2.76
CA SER A 115 -8.80 -0.98 -1.31
C SER A 115 -9.82 -1.78 -0.48
N LYS A 116 -10.89 -2.29 -1.09
CA LYS A 116 -11.92 -3.06 -0.37
C LYS A 116 -11.60 -4.55 -0.24
N SER A 117 -10.47 -5.00 -0.74
CA SER A 117 -10.10 -6.42 -0.74
C SER A 117 -9.70 -6.93 0.64
N THR A 118 -8.69 -6.36 1.26
CA THR A 118 -8.27 -6.65 2.64
C THR A 118 -7.81 -5.39 3.35
N ALA A 119 -7.69 -5.42 4.67
CA ALA A 119 -7.18 -4.29 5.44
C ALA A 119 -5.72 -3.94 5.07
N SER A 120 -4.90 -4.96 4.81
CA SER A 120 -3.51 -4.79 4.37
C SER A 120 -3.42 -4.10 3.01
N GLU A 121 -4.25 -4.52 2.03
CA GLU A 121 -4.28 -3.89 0.71
C GLU A 121 -4.80 -2.45 0.78
N ASP A 122 -5.78 -2.19 1.63
CA ASP A 122 -6.32 -0.85 1.82
C ASP A 122 -5.27 0.11 2.43
N MET A 123 -4.49 -0.36 3.41
CA MET A 123 -3.37 0.41 3.95
C MET A 123 -2.31 0.69 2.88
N ALA A 124 -1.96 -0.32 2.08
CA ALA A 124 -0.98 -0.20 1.00
C ALA A 124 -1.46 0.76 -0.11
N GLU A 125 -2.75 0.73 -0.45
CA GLU A 125 -3.34 1.68 -1.39
C GLU A 125 -3.28 3.12 -0.84
N VAL A 126 -3.66 3.35 0.41
CA VAL A 126 -3.59 4.69 1.02
C VAL A 126 -2.14 5.20 1.07
N PHE A 127 -1.19 4.35 1.48
CA PHE A 127 0.22 4.71 1.49
C PHE A 127 0.74 5.02 0.08
N SER A 128 0.44 4.18 -0.90
CA SER A 128 0.95 4.36 -2.27
C SER A 128 0.45 5.66 -2.91
N HIS A 129 -0.81 6.01 -2.68
CA HIS A 129 -1.38 7.27 -3.16
C HIS A 129 -0.82 8.50 -2.41
N LEU A 130 -0.53 8.36 -1.13
CA LEU A 130 0.12 9.39 -0.33
C LEU A 130 1.52 9.69 -0.85
N MET A 131 2.34 8.65 -1.07
CA MET A 131 3.72 8.77 -1.55
C MET A 131 3.80 9.28 -2.99
N HIS A 132 2.87 8.88 -3.84
CA HIS A 132 2.80 9.33 -5.23
C HIS A 132 2.20 10.76 -5.37
N GLY A 133 1.69 11.36 -4.28
CA GLY A 133 1.05 12.68 -4.31
C GLY A 133 -0.27 12.73 -5.09
N ASN A 134 -0.94 11.59 -5.26
CA ASN A 134 -2.16 11.44 -6.06
C ASN A 134 -3.38 11.08 -5.20
N LEU A 135 -3.57 11.81 -4.11
CA LEU A 135 -4.77 11.66 -3.29
C LEU A 135 -6.01 12.22 -4.00
N PRO A 136 -7.21 11.66 -3.76
CA PRO A 136 -8.46 12.19 -4.27
C PRO A 136 -8.68 13.65 -3.89
N LYS A 137 -9.27 14.44 -4.78
CA LYS A 137 -9.56 15.86 -4.52
C LYS A 137 -10.57 16.08 -3.38
N GLN A 138 -11.47 15.12 -3.19
CA GLN A 138 -12.47 15.13 -2.13
C GLN A 138 -12.25 13.91 -1.24
N ILE A 139 -11.79 14.17 -0.04
CA ILE A 139 -11.49 13.16 0.97
C ILE A 139 -12.62 13.18 2.00
N ASP A 140 -13.24 12.02 2.22
CA ASP A 140 -14.26 11.86 3.25
C ASP A 140 -13.64 11.64 4.65
N PRO A 141 -14.40 11.79 5.74
CA PRO A 141 -13.84 11.69 7.10
C PRO A 141 -13.23 10.32 7.45
N ILE A 142 -13.70 9.22 6.83
CA ILE A 142 -13.15 7.89 7.08
C ILE A 142 -11.77 7.79 6.42
N LEU A 143 -11.67 8.19 5.16
CA LEU A 143 -10.40 8.18 4.45
C LEU A 143 -9.39 9.14 5.09
N GLN A 144 -9.83 10.29 5.61
CA GLN A 144 -8.95 11.19 6.35
C GLN A 144 -8.34 10.51 7.59
N LYS A 145 -9.14 9.80 8.39
CA LYS A 145 -8.63 9.02 9.54
C LYS A 145 -7.59 7.98 9.12
N LYS A 146 -7.81 7.31 7.99
CA LYS A 146 -6.88 6.34 7.42
C LYS A 146 -5.56 6.99 7.01
N ILE A 147 -5.61 8.13 6.35
CA ILE A 147 -4.43 8.92 5.97
C ILE A 147 -3.65 9.35 7.23
N ASP A 148 -4.33 9.88 8.23
CA ASP A 148 -3.71 10.32 9.48
C ASP A 148 -3.09 9.15 10.25
N PHE A 149 -3.71 7.97 10.20
CA PHE A 149 -3.16 6.75 10.79
C PHE A 149 -1.84 6.34 10.12
N ILE A 150 -1.80 6.30 8.78
CA ILE A 150 -0.56 6.00 8.03
C ILE A 150 0.52 7.02 8.35
N LYS A 151 0.23 8.33 8.26
CA LYS A 151 1.19 9.41 8.58
C LYS A 151 1.74 9.28 10.00
N SER A 152 0.87 9.10 10.96
CA SER A 152 1.26 8.94 12.37
C SER A 152 2.11 7.69 12.59
N GLY A 153 1.81 6.61 11.89
CA GLY A 153 2.58 5.36 11.95
C GLY A 153 4.00 5.55 11.39
N LEU A 154 4.12 6.20 10.24
CA LEU A 154 5.42 6.47 9.61
C LEU A 154 6.30 7.37 10.50
N LEU A 155 5.73 8.43 11.09
CA LEU A 155 6.44 9.32 12.01
C LEU A 155 6.87 8.64 13.33
N LYS A 156 6.19 7.54 13.74
CA LYS A 156 6.64 6.72 14.87
C LYS A 156 7.85 5.86 14.51
N ILE A 157 7.96 5.44 13.25
CA ILE A 157 9.12 4.69 12.74
C ILE A 157 10.31 5.62 12.57
N ASP A 158 10.07 6.77 11.96
CA ASP A 158 11.08 7.82 11.78
C ASP A 158 10.44 9.20 11.87
N GLN A 159 10.88 9.99 12.84
CA GLN A 159 10.38 11.36 13.06
C GLN A 159 10.69 12.33 11.91
N ASN A 160 11.67 12.01 11.07
CA ASN A 160 12.07 12.80 9.91
C ASN A 160 11.46 12.28 8.59
N PHE A 161 10.48 11.37 8.67
CA PHE A 161 9.85 10.85 7.46
C PHE A 161 9.18 12.01 6.70
N ASP A 162 9.59 12.22 5.46
CA ASP A 162 9.04 13.27 4.57
C ASP A 162 7.73 12.77 3.92
N LEU A 163 6.64 13.50 4.16
CA LEU A 163 5.26 13.14 3.79
C LEU A 163 4.62 14.19 2.89
#